data_eb2cca787437b681210dcc4dd870c14f
#
_entry.id   eb2cca787437b681210dcc4dd870c14f
#
_cell.length_a   1.000
_cell.length_b   1.000
_cell.length_c   1.000
_cell.angle_alpha   90.00
_cell.angle_beta   90.00
_cell.angle_gamma   90.00
#
_symmetry.space_group_name_H-M   'P 1'
#
loop_
_entity.id
_entity.type
_entity.pdbx_description
1 polymer ?
#
loop_
_entity_poly.entity_id
_entity_poly.type
_entity_poly.pdbx_seq_one_letter_code
_entity_poly.pdbx_strand_id
1 'polypeptide(L)'
;MVKASFTEAMFKKGEVMKRWLLVCLTMLSMVALLVGCGNDTAKDSKQGKHMNVGLYWFGETLDPTHEWDAWTLTRIGAGETLATVTPDMKFAPQLADSWENVDPTTWKFHIRENVKFHNGTPMTPQKVKESIEYTMKQSARSAKAVKIESIAVDGQNLIIKTTEPNGSLLSSLTEPAFVIMDTADLKDIASKPVLTGPYKITTFKKGETIELAAFADYWGGKPGLDSVTVKDIEDNNKRAMALQSKDVDVIQKVDSANRSLFKDGFNIQDISGVRVLMLKMNQTAASPLHDKDVRNAVAHIINYDSMAKIIGNGSTPGAAPFPPSANLGYDAIANKPMTDVAKADQILTQAGYVKNANGMYAKDGKELAITIAIWGKDTSLYEEIQQELKKAGIAVTLKKLQSPDEVDTLGTDGFDLVERNVVTMSTNDPYWFLSLFYKTGAKSNVGGYSNPQVDALIDQLSVTFDQNERSTIAKQAQQILVDDVADIYLLYPSATVVSTTKVKNVPVHPIDYYLLTKDSTIE
;
A
#
# COMPACT_ATOMS: atom_id res chain seq x y z
N MET A 1 78.79 -10.51 43.12
CA MET A 1 77.63 -10.49 42.23
C MET A 1 76.65 -11.65 42.51
N VAL A 2 76.22 -11.90 43.72
CA VAL A 2 75.27 -13.00 44.03
C VAL A 2 74.18 -12.54 45.05
N LYS A 3 74.11 -11.30 45.46
CA LYS A 3 73.08 -10.84 46.42
C LYS A 3 71.92 -10.02 45.83
N ALA A 4 71.92 -9.70 44.53
CA ALA A 4 70.85 -8.94 43.91
C ALA A 4 69.73 -9.82 43.27
N SER A 5 69.97 -11.13 43.07
CA SER A 5 69.01 -12.04 42.41
C SER A 5 67.93 -12.63 43.32
N PHE A 6 68.14 -12.62 44.65
CA PHE A 6 67.20 -13.24 45.60
C PHE A 6 66.07 -12.30 46.06
N THR A 7 66.27 -11.01 46.00
CA THR A 7 65.25 -10.00 46.39
C THR A 7 64.21 -9.76 45.32
N GLU A 8 64.56 -9.88 44.02
CA GLU A 8 63.60 -9.73 42.91
C GLU A 8 62.64 -10.92 42.77
N ALA A 9 63.12 -12.12 43.11
CA ALA A 9 62.27 -13.31 43.05
C ALA A 9 61.25 -13.38 44.20
N MET A 10 61.52 -12.78 45.35
CA MET A 10 60.56 -12.70 46.45
C MET A 10 59.49 -11.63 46.23
N PHE A 11 59.86 -10.49 45.60
CA PHE A 11 58.88 -9.46 45.26
C PHE A 11 57.88 -9.90 44.18
N LYS A 12 58.31 -10.66 43.17
CA LYS A 12 57.41 -11.22 42.15
C LYS A 12 56.42 -12.28 42.70
N LYS A 13 56.84 -13.07 43.70
CA LYS A 13 55.93 -14.04 44.36
C LYS A 13 54.87 -13.35 45.21
N GLY A 14 55.16 -12.23 45.83
CA GLY A 14 54.23 -11.47 46.65
C GLY A 14 53.13 -10.76 45.80
N GLU A 15 53.49 -10.27 44.62
CA GLU A 15 52.52 -9.64 43.70
C GLU A 15 51.61 -10.67 43.04
N VAL A 16 52.11 -11.85 42.66
CA VAL A 16 51.29 -12.92 42.10
C VAL A 16 50.31 -13.46 43.15
N MET A 17 50.73 -13.62 44.40
CA MET A 17 49.87 -14.07 45.49
C MET A 17 48.78 -13.03 45.85
N LYS A 18 49.06 -11.69 45.79
CA LYS A 18 48.07 -10.64 45.95
C LYS A 18 47.07 -10.58 44.81
N ARG A 19 47.48 -10.82 43.55
CA ARG A 19 46.59 -10.91 42.40
C ARG A 19 45.67 -12.15 42.48
N TRP A 20 46.15 -13.29 42.93
CA TRP A 20 45.34 -14.47 43.15
C TRP A 20 44.33 -14.33 44.29
N LEU A 21 44.69 -13.65 45.37
CA LEU A 21 43.79 -13.30 46.48
C LEU A 21 42.69 -12.31 46.05
N LEU A 22 43.01 -11.34 45.19
CA LEU A 22 42.02 -10.42 44.63
C LEU A 22 41.06 -11.09 43.67
N VAL A 23 41.53 -12.04 42.83
CA VAL A 23 40.69 -12.82 41.93
C VAL A 23 39.79 -13.81 42.70
N CYS A 24 40.29 -14.41 43.80
CA CYS A 24 39.46 -15.24 44.67
C CYS A 24 38.40 -14.43 45.44
N LEU A 25 38.72 -13.19 45.89
CA LEU A 25 37.76 -12.31 46.56
C LEU A 25 36.66 -11.82 45.60
N THR A 26 37.01 -11.54 44.34
CA THR A 26 36.02 -11.16 43.33
C THR A 26 35.14 -12.33 42.85
N MET A 27 35.66 -13.54 42.82
CA MET A 27 34.86 -14.75 42.58
C MET A 27 33.94 -15.10 43.78
N LEU A 28 34.38 -14.88 45.00
CA LEU A 28 33.53 -15.11 46.20
C LEU A 28 32.40 -14.04 46.29
N SER A 29 32.66 -12.81 45.88
CA SER A 29 31.61 -11.77 45.83
C SER A 29 30.59 -11.99 44.69
N MET A 30 30.97 -12.63 43.56
CA MET A 30 30.04 -13.04 42.52
C MET A 30 29.15 -14.23 42.91
N VAL A 31 29.66 -15.15 43.74
CA VAL A 31 28.85 -16.29 44.21
C VAL A 31 27.88 -15.85 45.32
N ALA A 32 28.20 -14.82 46.10
CA ALA A 32 27.29 -14.29 47.11
C ALA A 32 26.12 -13.48 46.53
N LEU A 33 26.24 -13.00 45.27
CA LEU A 33 25.13 -12.36 44.52
C LEU A 33 24.18 -13.34 43.87
N LEU A 34 24.51 -14.64 43.80
CA LEU A 34 23.69 -15.68 43.22
C LEU A 34 22.86 -16.49 44.25
N VAL A 35 23.04 -16.26 45.55
CA VAL A 35 22.31 -16.97 46.63
C VAL A 35 21.26 -16.09 47.32
N GLY A 36 21.10 -14.83 46.89
CA GLY A 36 20.19 -13.83 47.49
C GLY A 36 18.80 -13.71 46.84
N CYS A 37 18.32 -14.66 46.08
CA CYS A 37 16.92 -14.69 45.56
C CYS A 37 16.31 -16.07 45.83
N GLY A 38 15.94 -16.31 47.04
CA GLY A 38 15.09 -17.40 47.44
C GLY A 38 13.86 -16.90 48.15
N ASN A 39 12.70 -17.09 47.55
CA ASN A 39 11.37 -16.86 48.05
C ASN A 39 10.74 -15.50 47.78
N ASP A 40 10.62 -15.14 46.51
CA ASP A 40 9.44 -14.40 46.10
C ASP A 40 8.53 -15.37 45.36
N THR A 41 7.36 -15.60 45.94
CA THR A 41 6.22 -16.20 45.26
C THR A 41 6.12 -15.55 43.88
N ALA A 42 6.33 -16.35 42.84
CA ALA A 42 6.06 -15.96 41.48
C ALA A 42 4.62 -15.41 41.42
N LYS A 43 4.45 -14.12 41.57
CA LYS A 43 3.33 -13.44 40.97
C LYS A 43 3.53 -13.70 39.48
N ASP A 44 2.69 -14.53 38.94
CA ASP A 44 2.42 -14.67 37.51
C ASP A 44 2.11 -13.26 37.01
N SER A 45 3.16 -12.45 36.76
CA SER A 45 3.03 -11.25 35.98
C SER A 45 2.71 -11.78 34.59
N LYS A 46 1.39 -11.86 34.26
CA LYS A 46 0.94 -12.02 32.90
C LYS A 46 1.73 -11.00 32.10
N GLN A 47 2.76 -11.46 31.42
CA GLN A 47 3.52 -10.62 30.50
C GLN A 47 2.51 -10.08 29.50
N GLY A 48 2.33 -8.77 29.46
CA GLY A 48 1.32 -8.14 28.62
C GLY A 48 1.48 -8.61 27.17
N LYS A 49 0.39 -8.74 26.45
CA LYS A 49 0.39 -9.15 25.03
C LYS A 49 1.07 -8.09 24.18
N HIS A 50 2.31 -8.33 23.82
CA HIS A 50 3.13 -7.45 22.99
C HIS A 50 3.38 -8.07 21.61
N MET A 51 3.25 -7.28 20.53
CA MET A 51 3.48 -7.72 19.16
C MET A 51 4.51 -6.83 18.47
N ASN A 52 5.48 -7.43 17.79
CA ASN A 52 6.42 -6.73 16.92
C ASN A 52 5.96 -6.84 15.46
N VAL A 53 5.81 -5.71 14.78
CA VAL A 53 5.35 -5.61 13.39
C VAL A 53 6.47 -5.08 12.51
N GLY A 54 6.78 -5.75 11.40
CA GLY A 54 7.71 -5.24 10.38
C GLY A 54 6.94 -4.64 9.21
N LEU A 55 7.01 -3.33 9.00
CA LEU A 55 6.42 -2.67 7.85
C LEU A 55 7.47 -2.39 6.78
N TYR A 56 7.02 -2.38 5.52
CA TYR A 56 7.84 -2.10 4.35
C TYR A 56 7.96 -0.60 4.05
N TRP A 57 7.18 0.22 4.73
CA TRP A 57 7.15 1.66 4.54
C TRP A 57 6.51 2.36 5.74
N PHE A 58 7.13 3.43 6.19
CA PHE A 58 6.60 4.43 7.09
C PHE A 58 6.42 5.75 6.33
N GLY A 59 5.57 6.64 6.87
CA GLY A 59 5.56 8.02 6.47
C GLY A 59 6.83 8.77 6.93
N GLU A 60 7.11 9.88 6.29
CA GLU A 60 8.14 10.84 6.71
C GLU A 60 7.83 11.42 8.09
N THR A 61 6.55 11.58 8.37
CA THR A 61 5.98 12.05 9.63
C THR A 61 4.76 11.19 9.99
N LEU A 62 4.09 11.51 11.10
CA LEU A 62 2.78 10.95 11.44
C LEU A 62 1.66 11.99 11.31
N ASP A 63 1.94 13.15 10.69
CA ASP A 63 0.92 14.15 10.35
C ASP A 63 -0.02 13.58 9.26
N PRO A 64 -1.32 13.40 9.54
CA PRO A 64 -2.25 12.83 8.56
C PRO A 64 -2.40 13.68 7.29
N THR A 65 -2.06 14.95 7.36
CA THR A 65 -2.23 15.88 6.24
C THR A 65 -1.03 15.94 5.30
N HIS A 66 0.09 15.31 5.69
CA HIS A 66 1.32 15.30 4.90
C HIS A 66 1.31 14.12 3.91
N GLU A 67 1.30 14.43 2.63
CA GLU A 67 1.38 13.48 1.50
C GLU A 67 0.54 12.19 1.71
N TRP A 68 1.19 11.04 1.85
CA TRP A 68 0.59 9.73 2.07
C TRP A 68 0.82 9.16 3.48
N ASP A 69 1.37 9.95 4.39
CA ASP A 69 1.85 9.50 5.70
C ASP A 69 0.73 8.93 6.58
N ALA A 70 -0.51 9.40 6.39
CA ALA A 70 -1.70 8.88 7.05
C ALA A 70 -1.94 7.39 6.83
N TRP A 71 -1.43 6.79 5.75
CA TRP A 71 -1.55 5.36 5.50
C TRP A 71 -0.85 4.51 6.57
N THR A 72 0.20 5.05 7.19
CA THR A 72 0.83 4.42 8.35
C THR A 72 -0.13 4.38 9.54
N LEU A 73 -0.88 5.45 9.80
CA LEU A 73 -1.79 5.56 10.95
C LEU A 73 -2.92 4.55 10.93
N THR A 74 -3.54 4.33 9.77
CA THR A 74 -4.59 3.31 9.61
C THR A 74 -4.01 1.90 9.66
N ARG A 75 -2.82 1.67 9.06
CA ARG A 75 -2.15 0.37 9.07
C ARG A 75 -1.81 -0.11 10.48
N ILE A 76 -1.40 0.79 11.36
CA ILE A 76 -1.08 0.45 12.76
C ILE A 76 -2.28 0.52 13.71
N GLY A 77 -3.49 0.77 13.20
CA GLY A 77 -4.70 0.86 14.02
C GLY A 77 -4.73 2.06 14.96
N ALA A 78 -4.02 3.15 14.64
CA ALA A 78 -4.06 4.39 15.43
C ALA A 78 -5.12 5.38 14.91
N GLY A 79 -5.33 5.45 13.59
CA GLY A 79 -6.25 6.38 12.94
C GLY A 79 -7.52 5.71 12.45
N GLU A 80 -8.65 6.41 12.59
CA GLU A 80 -9.98 6.01 12.11
C GLU A 80 -10.63 7.13 11.32
N THR A 81 -11.45 6.75 10.31
CA THR A 81 -12.22 7.66 9.45
C THR A 81 -13.72 7.57 9.77
N LEU A 82 -14.57 8.34 9.10
CA LEU A 82 -16.03 8.27 9.31
C LEU A 82 -16.61 6.89 8.97
N ALA A 83 -16.19 6.33 7.85
CA ALA A 83 -16.51 4.98 7.43
C ALA A 83 -15.21 4.23 7.08
N THR A 84 -15.21 2.92 7.14
CA THR A 84 -14.07 2.09 6.74
C THR A 84 -14.44 1.19 5.56
N VAL A 85 -13.43 0.58 4.95
CA VAL A 85 -13.61 -0.46 3.93
C VAL A 85 -13.30 -1.82 4.54
N THR A 86 -14.20 -2.78 4.37
CA THR A 86 -14.03 -4.15 4.86
C THR A 86 -13.19 -5.00 3.89
N PRO A 87 -12.63 -6.15 4.32
CA PRO A 87 -11.86 -7.03 3.42
C PRO A 87 -12.66 -7.56 2.22
N ASP A 88 -14.00 -7.59 2.27
CA ASP A 88 -14.88 -7.92 1.15
C ASP A 88 -15.28 -6.69 0.31
N MET A 89 -14.52 -5.59 0.46
CA MET A 89 -14.65 -4.35 -0.32
C MET A 89 -16.05 -3.74 -0.21
N LYS A 90 -16.54 -3.57 1.03
CA LYS A 90 -17.79 -2.84 1.34
C LYS A 90 -17.52 -1.70 2.30
N PHE A 91 -18.31 -0.63 2.20
CA PHE A 91 -18.29 0.40 3.22
C PHE A 91 -18.95 -0.10 4.50
N ALA A 92 -18.30 0.16 5.63
CA ALA A 92 -18.82 -0.17 6.96
C ALA A 92 -18.73 1.04 7.91
N PRO A 93 -19.69 1.15 8.87
CA PRO A 93 -19.64 2.17 9.89
C PRO A 93 -18.34 2.14 10.72
N GLN A 94 -17.77 3.33 10.97
CA GLN A 94 -16.65 3.50 11.90
C GLN A 94 -16.93 4.65 12.86
N LEU A 95 -16.44 5.87 12.67
CA LEU A 95 -16.74 7.02 13.51
C LEU A 95 -18.09 7.68 13.16
N ALA A 96 -18.65 7.42 12.01
CA ALA A 96 -20.07 7.56 11.73
C ALA A 96 -20.74 6.18 11.79
N ASP A 97 -21.87 6.05 12.46
CA ASP A 97 -22.64 4.80 12.54
C ASP A 97 -23.67 4.65 11.41
N SER A 98 -24.00 5.76 10.72
CA SER A 98 -24.80 5.77 9.50
C SER A 98 -24.53 7.01 8.65
N TRP A 99 -24.93 6.95 7.39
CA TRP A 99 -24.89 8.06 6.45
C TRP A 99 -25.97 7.93 5.39
N GLU A 100 -26.36 9.08 4.84
CA GLU A 100 -27.29 9.14 3.72
C GLU A 100 -26.91 10.28 2.76
N ASN A 101 -27.14 10.08 1.49
CA ASN A 101 -27.12 11.14 0.49
C ASN A 101 -28.52 11.78 0.47
N VAL A 102 -28.64 13.03 0.94
CA VAL A 102 -29.93 13.74 1.08
C VAL A 102 -30.38 14.31 -0.28
N ASP A 103 -29.42 14.85 -1.02
CA ASP A 103 -29.56 15.37 -2.38
C ASP A 103 -28.22 15.29 -3.13
N PRO A 104 -28.12 15.59 -4.42
CA PRO A 104 -26.89 15.42 -5.20
C PRO A 104 -25.63 16.11 -4.63
N THR A 105 -25.81 17.14 -3.79
CA THR A 105 -24.70 17.89 -3.19
C THR A 105 -24.64 17.79 -1.67
N THR A 106 -25.60 17.13 -1.03
CA THR A 106 -25.71 17.12 0.43
C THR A 106 -25.67 15.69 0.97
N TRP A 107 -24.71 15.46 1.86
CA TRP A 107 -24.58 14.22 2.62
C TRP A 107 -24.80 14.49 4.10
N LYS A 108 -25.40 13.52 4.80
CA LYS A 108 -25.60 13.53 6.24
C LYS A 108 -24.96 12.31 6.85
N PHE A 109 -24.11 12.52 7.85
CA PHE A 109 -23.44 11.47 8.63
C PHE A 109 -23.89 11.58 10.07
N HIS A 110 -24.38 10.49 10.64
CA HIS A 110 -24.66 10.41 12.08
C HIS A 110 -23.36 10.01 12.79
N ILE A 111 -22.83 10.91 13.63
CA ILE A 111 -21.54 10.72 14.30
C ILE A 111 -21.74 9.85 15.54
N ARG A 112 -20.90 8.84 15.71
CA ARG A 112 -20.94 7.89 16.82
C ARG A 112 -20.77 8.60 18.16
N GLU A 113 -21.62 8.25 19.11
CA GLU A 113 -21.53 8.74 20.48
C GLU A 113 -20.48 7.95 21.30
N ASN A 114 -20.05 8.53 22.43
CA ASN A 114 -19.14 7.91 23.39
C ASN A 114 -17.75 7.54 22.86
N VAL A 115 -17.31 8.17 21.77
CA VAL A 115 -15.95 8.08 21.28
C VAL A 115 -15.07 9.10 22.00
N LYS A 116 -13.85 8.69 22.37
CA LYS A 116 -12.83 9.56 22.93
C LYS A 116 -11.59 9.58 22.03
N PHE A 117 -10.92 10.71 22.00
CA PHE A 117 -9.58 10.81 21.48
C PHE A 117 -8.54 10.20 22.45
N HIS A 118 -7.32 9.91 21.95
CA HIS A 118 -6.24 9.32 22.75
C HIS A 118 -5.80 10.13 23.96
N ASN A 119 -6.11 11.43 24.00
CA ASN A 119 -5.90 12.32 25.16
C ASN A 119 -7.07 12.30 26.15
N GLY A 120 -8.12 11.50 25.90
CA GLY A 120 -9.30 11.35 26.74
C GLY A 120 -10.40 12.38 26.46
N THR A 121 -10.21 13.36 25.57
CA THR A 121 -11.25 14.32 25.20
C THR A 121 -12.37 13.65 24.39
N PRO A 122 -13.65 14.01 24.61
CA PRO A 122 -14.75 13.47 23.81
C PRO A 122 -14.64 13.90 22.35
N MET A 123 -14.87 12.96 21.42
CA MET A 123 -15.12 13.26 20.00
C MET A 123 -16.58 13.70 19.85
N THR A 124 -16.77 14.92 19.38
CA THR A 124 -18.09 15.48 19.10
C THR A 124 -18.24 15.76 17.61
N PRO A 125 -19.45 15.90 17.04
CA PRO A 125 -19.64 16.31 15.65
C PRO A 125 -18.90 17.60 15.30
N GLN A 126 -18.80 18.53 16.25
CA GLN A 126 -18.03 19.76 16.05
C GLN A 126 -16.53 19.50 15.86
N LYS A 127 -15.92 18.60 16.67
CA LYS A 127 -14.51 18.21 16.51
C LYS A 127 -14.26 17.42 15.24
N VAL A 128 -15.22 16.61 14.81
CA VAL A 128 -15.16 15.91 13.51
C VAL A 128 -15.14 16.92 12.36
N LYS A 129 -16.02 17.92 12.39
CA LYS A 129 -16.03 19.03 11.44
C LYS A 129 -14.66 19.73 11.40
N GLU A 130 -14.14 20.14 12.56
CA GLU A 130 -12.84 20.84 12.68
C GLU A 130 -11.70 20.02 12.11
N SER A 131 -11.71 18.69 12.35
CA SER A 131 -10.70 17.78 11.79
C SER A 131 -10.74 17.73 10.27
N ILE A 132 -11.92 17.59 9.67
CA ILE A 132 -12.07 17.55 8.20
C ILE A 132 -11.67 18.90 7.58
N GLU A 133 -12.12 20.00 8.16
CA GLU A 133 -11.78 21.36 7.71
C GLU A 133 -10.27 21.64 7.81
N TYR A 134 -9.62 21.15 8.88
CA TYR A 134 -8.17 21.22 9.04
C TYR A 134 -7.46 20.45 7.94
N THR A 135 -7.86 19.21 7.68
CA THR A 135 -7.28 18.38 6.60
C THR A 135 -7.41 19.05 5.24
N MET A 136 -8.58 19.59 4.91
CA MET A 136 -8.76 20.32 3.64
C MET A 136 -7.89 21.56 3.54
N LYS A 137 -7.67 22.27 4.65
CA LYS A 137 -6.83 23.47 4.69
C LYS A 137 -5.35 23.14 4.49
N GLN A 138 -4.86 22.03 5.05
CA GLN A 138 -3.46 21.65 4.98
C GLN A 138 -3.12 20.87 3.71
N SER A 139 -4.04 20.06 3.18
CA SER A 139 -3.82 19.19 2.01
C SER A 139 -4.70 19.62 0.83
N ALA A 140 -4.10 20.30 -0.15
CA ALA A 140 -4.78 20.66 -1.39
C ALA A 140 -5.29 19.43 -2.16
N ARG A 141 -4.58 18.28 -2.07
CA ARG A 141 -4.98 16.98 -2.63
C ARG A 141 -6.30 16.53 -2.03
N SER A 142 -6.37 16.51 -0.70
CA SER A 142 -7.58 16.08 0.03
C SER A 142 -8.76 17.01 -0.23
N ALA A 143 -8.54 18.34 -0.20
CA ALA A 143 -9.58 19.33 -0.52
C ALA A 143 -10.17 19.12 -1.93
N LYS A 144 -9.31 18.89 -2.92
CA LYS A 144 -9.72 18.63 -4.31
C LYS A 144 -10.52 17.32 -4.46
N ALA A 145 -10.20 16.31 -3.65
CA ALA A 145 -10.88 15.00 -3.71
C ALA A 145 -12.33 15.07 -3.19
N VAL A 146 -12.59 15.84 -2.13
CA VAL A 146 -13.92 15.91 -1.50
C VAL A 146 -14.80 17.03 -2.03
N LYS A 147 -14.23 18.14 -2.54
CA LYS A 147 -14.93 19.31 -3.08
C LYS A 147 -16.01 19.87 -2.15
N ILE A 148 -15.73 19.92 -0.84
CA ILE A 148 -16.66 20.38 0.17
C ILE A 148 -16.81 21.91 0.10
N GLU A 149 -18.07 22.40 0.02
CA GLU A 149 -18.44 23.80 0.12
C GLU A 149 -18.58 24.22 1.59
N SER A 150 -19.28 23.39 2.38
CA SER A 150 -19.53 23.69 3.79
C SER A 150 -19.79 22.43 4.60
N ILE A 151 -19.51 22.54 5.90
CA ILE A 151 -19.85 21.50 6.90
C ILE A 151 -20.65 22.17 8.02
N ALA A 152 -21.85 21.68 8.28
CA ALA A 152 -22.69 22.10 9.38
C ALA A 152 -22.87 20.96 10.39
N VAL A 153 -23.12 21.32 11.65
CA VAL A 153 -23.48 20.39 12.73
C VAL A 153 -24.92 20.62 13.11
N ASP A 154 -25.72 19.54 13.11
CA ASP A 154 -27.11 19.52 13.55
C ASP A 154 -27.32 18.36 14.55
N GLY A 155 -27.27 18.68 15.83
CA GLY A 155 -27.27 17.69 16.89
C GLY A 155 -26.08 16.72 16.76
N GLN A 156 -26.36 15.43 16.60
CA GLN A 156 -25.34 14.38 16.39
C GLN A 156 -25.00 14.18 14.92
N ASN A 157 -25.59 14.96 14.01
CA ASN A 157 -25.36 14.85 12.58
C ASN A 157 -24.31 15.86 12.07
N LEU A 158 -23.51 15.40 11.14
CA LEU A 158 -22.64 16.22 10.31
C LEU A 158 -23.28 16.32 8.93
N ILE A 159 -23.61 17.56 8.51
CA ILE A 159 -24.19 17.85 7.20
C ILE A 159 -23.07 18.41 6.32
N ILE A 160 -22.67 17.65 5.31
CA ILE A 160 -21.61 18.04 4.37
C ILE A 160 -22.24 18.43 3.04
N LYS A 161 -21.99 19.64 2.59
CA LYS A 161 -22.41 20.13 1.28
C LYS A 161 -21.21 20.27 0.37
N THR A 162 -21.30 19.76 -0.85
CA THR A 162 -20.26 19.82 -1.87
C THR A 162 -20.56 20.92 -2.89
N THR A 163 -19.52 21.45 -3.55
CA THR A 163 -19.63 22.51 -4.57
C THR A 163 -20.35 22.06 -5.84
N GLU A 164 -20.40 20.75 -6.07
CA GLU A 164 -21.06 20.10 -7.20
C GLU A 164 -21.49 18.69 -6.78
N PRO A 165 -22.39 18.01 -7.51
CA PRO A 165 -22.75 16.62 -7.24
C PRO A 165 -21.51 15.75 -7.08
N ASN A 166 -21.42 14.98 -5.97
CA ASN A 166 -20.26 14.17 -5.65
C ASN A 166 -20.65 12.79 -5.12
N GLY A 167 -20.82 11.84 -6.04
CA GLY A 167 -21.12 10.43 -5.73
C GLY A 167 -19.95 9.70 -5.05
N SER A 168 -18.74 10.27 -5.07
CA SER A 168 -17.54 9.68 -4.46
C SER A 168 -17.20 10.28 -3.08
N LEU A 169 -18.05 11.14 -2.48
CA LEU A 169 -17.73 11.78 -1.21
C LEU A 169 -17.50 10.75 -0.09
N LEU A 170 -18.40 9.77 0.05
CA LEU A 170 -18.26 8.72 1.06
C LEU A 170 -16.91 8.00 0.92
N SER A 171 -16.59 7.56 -0.28
CA SER A 171 -15.34 6.86 -0.56
C SER A 171 -14.11 7.75 -0.30
N SER A 172 -14.17 9.02 -0.71
CA SER A 172 -13.08 9.97 -0.46
C SER A 172 -12.83 10.20 1.02
N LEU A 173 -13.89 10.16 1.86
CA LEU A 173 -13.77 10.28 3.32
C LEU A 173 -13.28 9.00 4.02
N THR A 174 -13.11 7.88 3.31
CA THR A 174 -12.40 6.69 3.83
C THR A 174 -10.89 6.73 3.56
N GLU A 175 -10.41 7.71 2.79
CA GLU A 175 -8.98 7.86 2.54
C GLU A 175 -8.28 8.25 3.85
N PRO A 176 -7.15 7.60 4.20
CA PRO A 176 -6.48 7.81 5.49
C PRO A 176 -6.13 9.25 5.85
N ALA A 177 -5.97 10.14 4.87
CA ALA A 177 -5.79 11.57 5.16
C ALA A 177 -6.96 12.19 5.93
N PHE A 178 -8.16 11.57 5.87
CA PHE A 178 -9.35 11.99 6.62
C PHE A 178 -9.54 11.24 7.95
N VAL A 179 -8.48 10.65 8.52
CA VAL A 179 -8.54 10.17 9.91
C VAL A 179 -8.91 11.34 10.83
N ILE A 180 -9.83 11.08 11.76
CA ILE A 180 -10.32 12.13 12.66
C ILE A 180 -9.33 12.34 13.79
N MET A 181 -8.89 13.59 13.96
CA MET A 181 -7.90 14.01 14.94
C MET A 181 -8.42 15.15 15.84
N ASP A 182 -7.90 15.25 17.05
CA ASP A 182 -8.18 16.40 17.92
C ASP A 182 -7.33 17.60 17.52
N THR A 183 -7.92 18.53 16.76
CA THR A 183 -7.25 19.74 16.26
C THR A 183 -6.95 20.80 17.34
N ALA A 184 -7.45 20.57 18.56
CA ALA A 184 -7.06 21.43 19.70
C ALA A 184 -5.68 21.07 20.27
N ASP A 185 -5.10 19.91 19.89
CA ASP A 185 -3.79 19.44 20.35
C ASP A 185 -2.92 19.01 19.15
N LEU A 186 -2.40 19.99 18.42
CA LEU A 186 -1.57 19.81 17.23
C LEU A 186 -0.06 19.94 17.50
N LYS A 187 0.34 20.13 18.77
CA LYS A 187 1.73 20.44 19.13
C LYS A 187 2.72 19.40 18.58
N ASP A 188 2.38 18.13 18.71
CA ASP A 188 3.24 17.03 18.32
C ASP A 188 2.64 16.23 17.13
N ILE A 189 1.84 16.87 16.25
CA ILE A 189 1.11 16.22 15.15
C ILE A 189 2.03 15.38 14.27
N ALA A 190 3.24 15.83 13.99
CA ALA A 190 4.19 15.12 13.13
C ALA A 190 4.76 13.82 13.75
N SER A 191 4.61 13.61 15.05
CA SER A 191 5.17 12.44 15.75
C SER A 191 4.16 11.71 16.64
N LYS A 192 3.12 12.41 17.09
CA LYS A 192 2.13 11.87 18.02
C LYS A 192 0.76 12.55 17.84
N PRO A 193 0.14 12.41 16.66
CA PRO A 193 -1.20 12.94 16.45
C PRO A 193 -2.19 12.34 17.45
N VAL A 194 -3.15 13.14 17.91
CA VAL A 194 -4.20 12.71 18.83
C VAL A 194 -5.39 12.18 18.04
N LEU A 195 -5.54 10.86 18.00
CA LEU A 195 -6.47 10.11 17.15
C LEU A 195 -7.48 9.31 18.01
N THR A 196 -8.23 8.40 17.41
CA THR A 196 -9.36 7.67 18.05
C THR A 196 -9.18 6.15 18.08
N GLY A 197 -8.23 5.59 17.35
CA GLY A 197 -8.12 4.14 17.12
C GLY A 197 -7.77 3.30 18.35
N PRO A 198 -7.81 1.95 18.24
CA PRO A 198 -7.54 1.03 19.36
C PRO A 198 -6.14 1.13 19.95
N TYR A 199 -5.18 1.66 19.20
CA TYR A 199 -3.80 1.82 19.66
C TYR A 199 -3.36 3.28 19.58
N LYS A 200 -2.82 3.81 20.68
CA LYS A 200 -2.28 5.17 20.74
C LYS A 200 -0.76 5.17 20.57
N ILE A 201 -0.25 6.13 19.82
CA ILE A 201 1.18 6.33 19.61
C ILE A 201 1.80 6.87 20.90
N THR A 202 2.83 6.20 21.40
CA THR A 202 3.60 6.63 22.58
C THR A 202 4.94 7.25 22.18
N THR A 203 5.60 6.69 21.15
CA THR A 203 6.89 7.15 20.63
C THR A 203 6.93 6.97 19.12
N PHE A 204 7.53 7.91 18.41
CA PHE A 204 7.88 7.81 17.01
C PHE A 204 9.36 8.16 16.81
N LYS A 205 10.10 7.25 16.20
CA LYS A 205 11.47 7.45 15.74
C LYS A 205 11.49 7.25 14.24
N LYS A 206 11.60 8.36 13.50
CA LYS A 206 11.55 8.37 12.02
C LYS A 206 12.55 7.38 11.42
N GLY A 207 12.09 6.52 10.50
CA GLY A 207 12.91 5.51 9.83
C GLY A 207 13.40 4.37 10.75
N GLU A 208 12.87 4.26 11.98
CA GLU A 208 13.22 3.21 12.93
C GLU A 208 11.99 2.50 13.48
N THR A 209 11.26 3.16 14.40
CA THR A 209 10.17 2.52 15.15
C THR A 209 9.01 3.45 15.48
N ILE A 210 7.81 2.84 15.61
CA ILE A 210 6.64 3.42 16.25
C ILE A 210 6.26 2.53 17.42
N GLU A 211 6.19 3.10 18.64
CA GLU A 211 5.70 2.39 19.82
C GLU A 211 4.24 2.74 20.06
N LEU A 212 3.43 1.71 20.30
CA LEU A 212 1.99 1.84 20.54
C LEU A 212 1.62 1.21 21.88
N ALA A 213 0.64 1.82 22.55
CA ALA A 213 -0.04 1.23 23.70
C ALA A 213 -1.53 1.06 23.41
N ALA A 214 -2.14 0.04 23.99
CA ALA A 214 -3.60 -0.12 23.93
C ALA A 214 -4.30 1.12 24.46
N PHE A 215 -5.35 1.56 23.77
CA PHE A 215 -6.23 2.62 24.25
C PHE A 215 -7.36 2.02 25.07
N ALA A 216 -7.26 2.13 26.39
CA ALA A 216 -8.20 1.48 27.32
C ALA A 216 -9.65 1.95 27.14
N ASP A 217 -9.83 3.23 26.77
CA ASP A 217 -11.13 3.86 26.55
C ASP A 217 -11.63 3.74 25.09
N TYR A 218 -11.06 2.81 24.31
CA TYR A 218 -11.47 2.63 22.92
C TYR A 218 -12.94 2.27 22.80
N TRP A 219 -13.67 2.99 21.97
CA TRP A 219 -15.13 2.85 21.81
C TRP A 219 -15.56 1.46 21.33
N GLY A 220 -14.73 0.77 20.55
CA GLY A 220 -14.98 -0.57 20.02
C GLY A 220 -14.69 -1.70 21.01
N GLY A 221 -14.37 -1.39 22.27
CA GLY A 221 -14.03 -2.36 23.33
C GLY A 221 -12.53 -2.54 23.52
N LYS A 222 -12.14 -3.43 24.44
CA LYS A 222 -10.75 -3.63 24.82
C LYS A 222 -9.92 -4.18 23.66
N PRO A 223 -8.79 -3.54 23.28
CA PRO A 223 -7.85 -4.09 22.31
C PRO A 223 -7.24 -5.43 22.74
N GLY A 224 -6.97 -6.31 21.79
CA GLY A 224 -6.42 -7.65 22.04
C GLY A 224 -4.94 -7.67 22.39
N LEU A 225 -4.19 -6.58 22.10
CA LEU A 225 -2.79 -6.38 22.46
C LEU A 225 -2.68 -5.28 23.51
N ASP A 226 -1.73 -5.40 24.42
CA ASP A 226 -1.43 -4.34 25.40
C ASP A 226 -0.46 -3.30 24.85
N SER A 227 0.43 -3.72 23.93
CA SER A 227 1.38 -2.85 23.25
C SER A 227 1.87 -3.43 21.91
N VAL A 228 2.38 -2.56 21.03
CA VAL A 228 2.95 -2.95 19.74
C VAL A 228 4.21 -2.13 19.48
N THR A 229 5.26 -2.77 19.00
CA THR A 229 6.42 -2.12 18.38
C THR A 229 6.35 -2.32 16.87
N VAL A 230 6.28 -1.25 16.12
CA VAL A 230 6.31 -1.28 14.66
C VAL A 230 7.68 -0.86 14.19
N LYS A 231 8.36 -1.70 13.40
CA LYS A 231 9.71 -1.47 12.87
C LYS A 231 9.65 -1.13 11.39
N ASP A 232 10.39 -0.11 10.98
CA ASP A 232 10.57 0.24 9.57
C ASP A 232 11.63 -0.67 8.95
N ILE A 233 11.21 -1.56 8.05
CA ILE A 233 12.08 -2.52 7.38
C ILE A 233 11.74 -2.55 5.89
N GLU A 234 12.20 -1.53 5.15
CA GLU A 234 11.89 -1.36 3.72
C GLU A 234 12.39 -2.53 2.87
N ASP A 235 13.60 -3.01 3.13
CA ASP A 235 14.22 -4.09 2.37
C ASP A 235 13.50 -5.42 2.59
N ASN A 236 13.03 -6.05 1.52
CA ASN A 236 12.26 -7.30 1.56
C ASN A 236 13.04 -8.45 2.20
N ASN A 237 14.35 -8.58 1.93
CA ASN A 237 15.16 -9.66 2.48
C ASN A 237 15.38 -9.46 3.98
N LYS A 238 15.69 -8.22 4.41
CA LYS A 238 15.84 -7.90 5.84
C LYS A 238 14.52 -8.14 6.58
N ARG A 239 13.38 -7.76 5.99
CA ARG A 239 12.06 -7.94 6.60
C ARG A 239 11.71 -9.43 6.73
N ALA A 240 11.99 -10.24 5.70
CA ALA A 240 11.82 -11.68 5.76
C ALA A 240 12.72 -12.33 6.81
N MET A 241 13.99 -11.92 6.91
CA MET A 241 14.92 -12.41 7.93
C MET A 241 14.50 -12.02 9.34
N ALA A 242 13.99 -10.81 9.55
CA ALA A 242 13.49 -10.36 10.85
C ALA A 242 12.31 -11.21 11.33
N LEU A 243 11.39 -11.61 10.43
CA LEU A 243 10.33 -12.54 10.80
C LEU A 243 10.87 -13.97 11.07
N GLN A 244 11.82 -14.45 10.27
CA GLN A 244 12.42 -15.76 10.44
C GLN A 244 13.17 -15.87 11.78
N SER A 245 13.90 -14.83 12.18
CA SER A 245 14.58 -14.76 13.49
C SER A 245 13.64 -14.47 14.66
N LYS A 246 12.38 -14.16 14.40
CA LYS A 246 11.35 -13.74 15.37
C LYS A 246 11.64 -12.38 16.02
N ASP A 247 12.40 -11.53 15.35
CA ASP A 247 12.57 -10.12 15.70
C ASP A 247 11.28 -9.31 15.48
N VAL A 248 10.45 -9.80 14.56
CA VAL A 248 9.07 -9.36 14.36
C VAL A 248 8.14 -10.57 14.32
N ASP A 249 6.88 -10.38 14.65
CA ASP A 249 5.85 -11.42 14.70
C ASP A 249 5.00 -11.48 13.43
N VAL A 250 4.90 -10.35 12.71
CA VAL A 250 4.11 -10.22 11.49
C VAL A 250 4.74 -9.21 10.53
N ILE A 251 4.65 -9.51 9.23
CA ILE A 251 5.11 -8.64 8.14
C ILE A 251 4.10 -8.61 7.00
N GLN A 252 4.09 -7.51 6.26
CA GLN A 252 3.40 -7.38 4.97
C GLN A 252 4.40 -7.44 3.81
N LYS A 253 3.92 -7.82 2.62
CA LYS A 253 4.68 -7.89 1.36
C LYS A 253 5.97 -8.72 1.48
N VAL A 254 5.86 -9.96 1.09
CA VAL A 254 6.99 -10.90 1.00
C VAL A 254 7.20 -11.23 -0.46
N ASP A 255 8.43 -11.09 -0.95
CA ASP A 255 8.78 -11.48 -2.31
C ASP A 255 8.75 -12.98 -2.47
N SER A 256 8.47 -13.46 -3.70
CA SER A 256 8.41 -14.88 -4.02
C SER A 256 9.70 -15.63 -3.64
N ALA A 257 10.86 -15.00 -3.81
CA ALA A 257 12.16 -15.55 -3.46
C ALA A 257 12.29 -15.88 -1.96
N ASN A 258 11.68 -15.06 -1.10
CA ASN A 258 11.74 -15.22 0.36
C ASN A 258 10.64 -16.14 0.92
N ARG A 259 9.65 -16.51 0.11
CA ARG A 259 8.49 -17.29 0.57
C ARG A 259 8.89 -18.67 1.12
N SER A 260 9.90 -19.29 0.53
CA SER A 260 10.42 -20.59 0.96
C SER A 260 11.04 -20.60 2.37
N LEU A 261 11.34 -19.43 2.95
CA LEU A 261 11.82 -19.27 4.32
C LEU A 261 10.72 -19.54 5.36
N PHE A 262 9.46 -19.42 4.98
CA PHE A 262 8.31 -19.51 5.87
C PHE A 262 7.60 -20.87 5.70
N LYS A 263 8.09 -21.86 6.45
CA LYS A 263 7.52 -23.21 6.54
C LYS A 263 6.86 -23.39 7.90
N ASP A 264 7.23 -24.45 8.61
CA ASP A 264 6.70 -24.77 9.94
C ASP A 264 6.89 -23.59 10.92
N GLY A 265 5.82 -23.26 11.64
CA GLY A 265 5.82 -22.18 12.62
C GLY A 265 5.40 -20.81 12.07
N PHE A 266 5.03 -20.72 10.80
CA PHE A 266 4.53 -19.49 10.17
C PHE A 266 3.19 -19.71 9.47
N ASN A 267 2.40 -18.65 9.41
CA ASN A 267 1.18 -18.55 8.61
C ASN A 267 1.42 -17.61 7.46
N ILE A 268 1.13 -18.04 6.24
CA ILE A 268 1.13 -17.21 5.04
C ILE A 268 -0.31 -17.03 4.61
N GLN A 269 -0.75 -15.79 4.49
CA GLN A 269 -2.08 -15.44 4.04
C GLN A 269 -1.95 -14.57 2.79
N ASP A 270 -2.55 -15.03 1.69
CA ASP A 270 -2.60 -14.31 0.43
C ASP A 270 -4.05 -14.11 0.03
N ILE A 271 -4.36 -12.92 -0.44
CA ILE A 271 -5.64 -12.62 -1.12
C ILE A 271 -5.35 -11.81 -2.38
N SER A 272 -6.28 -11.80 -3.31
CA SER A 272 -6.21 -10.88 -4.44
C SER A 272 -6.27 -9.44 -3.94
N GLY A 273 -5.24 -8.65 -4.24
CA GLY A 273 -5.20 -7.22 -3.93
C GLY A 273 -5.99 -6.39 -4.96
N VAL A 274 -6.18 -5.11 -4.68
CA VAL A 274 -6.81 -4.15 -5.61
C VAL A 274 -5.78 -3.34 -6.40
N ARG A 275 -4.61 -3.88 -6.59
CA ARG A 275 -3.52 -3.25 -7.33
C ARG A 275 -3.39 -3.87 -8.72
N VAL A 276 -3.06 -3.03 -9.71
CA VAL A 276 -2.67 -3.48 -11.05
C VAL A 276 -1.23 -3.03 -11.35
N LEU A 277 -0.43 -3.95 -11.86
CA LEU A 277 0.80 -3.61 -12.55
C LEU A 277 0.50 -3.57 -14.04
N MET A 278 0.72 -2.42 -14.67
CA MET A 278 0.37 -2.19 -16.07
C MET A 278 1.43 -1.38 -16.80
N LEU A 279 1.40 -1.46 -18.12
CA LEU A 279 2.12 -0.57 -19.02
C LEU A 279 1.12 0.37 -19.68
N LYS A 280 1.21 1.66 -19.36
CA LYS A 280 0.46 2.69 -20.09
C LYS A 280 1.02 2.83 -21.49
N MET A 281 0.14 2.83 -22.48
CA MET A 281 0.50 2.97 -23.89
C MET A 281 0.49 4.41 -24.33
N ASN A 282 1.53 4.84 -25.01
CA ASN A 282 1.54 6.13 -25.69
C ASN A 282 0.78 6.03 -27.02
N GLN A 283 -0.41 6.62 -27.06
CA GLN A 283 -1.31 6.59 -28.20
C GLN A 283 -1.24 7.86 -29.05
N THR A 284 -0.26 8.72 -28.80
CA THR A 284 -0.02 9.92 -29.62
C THR A 284 0.67 9.55 -30.95
N ALA A 285 0.61 10.42 -31.94
CA ALA A 285 1.24 10.22 -33.23
C ALA A 285 2.79 10.07 -33.18
N ALA A 286 3.41 10.37 -32.04
CA ALA A 286 4.84 10.18 -31.81
C ALA A 286 5.23 8.71 -31.64
N SER A 287 4.28 7.84 -31.28
CA SER A 287 4.52 6.43 -30.98
C SER A 287 3.91 5.49 -32.04
N PRO A 288 4.57 4.35 -32.35
CA PRO A 288 3.94 3.32 -33.16
C PRO A 288 2.66 2.73 -32.52
N LEU A 289 2.49 2.88 -31.21
CA LEU A 289 1.29 2.48 -30.48
C LEU A 289 0.09 3.43 -30.68
N HIS A 290 0.22 4.48 -31.49
CA HIS A 290 -0.92 5.23 -32.02
C HIS A 290 -1.82 4.33 -32.86
N ASP A 291 -1.25 3.39 -33.60
CA ASP A 291 -1.98 2.38 -34.37
C ASP A 291 -2.55 1.30 -33.41
N LYS A 292 -3.89 1.13 -33.42
CA LYS A 292 -4.58 0.13 -32.60
C LYS A 292 -4.14 -1.30 -32.90
N ASP A 293 -3.84 -1.61 -34.17
CA ASP A 293 -3.40 -2.94 -34.56
C ASP A 293 -2.03 -3.26 -33.96
N VAL A 294 -1.12 -2.29 -33.91
CA VAL A 294 0.17 -2.45 -33.23
C VAL A 294 -0.02 -2.65 -31.73
N ARG A 295 -0.91 -1.88 -31.07
CA ARG A 295 -1.23 -2.08 -29.65
C ARG A 295 -1.76 -3.49 -29.38
N ASN A 296 -2.69 -3.93 -30.22
CA ASN A 296 -3.32 -5.23 -30.11
C ASN A 296 -2.30 -6.37 -30.31
N ALA A 297 -1.41 -6.26 -31.29
CA ALA A 297 -0.35 -7.22 -31.51
C ALA A 297 0.61 -7.30 -30.31
N VAL A 298 1.06 -6.16 -29.80
CA VAL A 298 1.93 -6.10 -28.61
C VAL A 298 1.28 -6.77 -27.41
N ALA A 299 -0.02 -6.50 -27.17
CA ALA A 299 -0.77 -7.13 -26.07
C ALA A 299 -0.89 -8.67 -26.22
N HIS A 300 -0.95 -9.20 -27.45
CA HIS A 300 -1.00 -10.65 -27.69
C HIS A 300 0.37 -11.34 -27.65
N ILE A 301 1.49 -10.61 -27.74
CA ILE A 301 2.84 -11.19 -27.62
C ILE A 301 3.19 -11.48 -26.17
N ILE A 302 2.77 -10.65 -25.24
CA ILE A 302 3.14 -10.74 -23.82
C ILE A 302 2.56 -12.01 -23.19
N ASN A 303 3.40 -12.74 -22.46
CA ASN A 303 3.00 -13.92 -21.70
C ASN A 303 2.59 -13.54 -20.26
N TYR A 304 1.30 -13.28 -20.07
CA TYR A 304 0.75 -12.83 -18.78
C TYR A 304 0.96 -13.85 -17.65
N ASP A 305 0.95 -15.17 -17.95
CA ASP A 305 1.23 -16.21 -16.97
C ASP A 305 2.69 -16.17 -16.51
N SER A 306 3.62 -15.92 -17.43
CA SER A 306 5.05 -15.73 -17.08
C SER A 306 5.23 -14.50 -16.20
N MET A 307 4.56 -13.38 -16.52
CA MET A 307 4.62 -12.16 -15.73
C MET A 307 4.15 -12.41 -14.28
N ALA A 308 3.01 -13.07 -14.12
CA ALA A 308 2.48 -13.43 -12.80
C ALA A 308 3.42 -14.38 -12.03
N LYS A 309 4.08 -15.33 -12.71
CA LYS A 309 5.06 -16.26 -12.09
C LYS A 309 6.34 -15.56 -11.65
N ILE A 310 6.85 -14.60 -12.41
CA ILE A 310 8.05 -13.81 -12.06
C ILE A 310 7.80 -13.06 -10.74
N ILE A 311 6.67 -12.39 -10.61
CA ILE A 311 6.30 -11.71 -9.37
C ILE A 311 5.95 -12.72 -8.27
N GLY A 312 5.27 -13.83 -8.62
CA GLY A 312 4.92 -14.90 -7.67
C GLY A 312 3.88 -14.48 -6.63
N ASN A 313 3.95 -15.09 -5.44
CA ASN A 313 3.11 -14.77 -4.27
C ASN A 313 1.60 -14.82 -4.51
N GLY A 314 1.12 -15.70 -5.41
CA GLY A 314 -0.30 -15.74 -5.74
C GLY A 314 -0.77 -14.59 -6.63
N SER A 315 0.16 -13.83 -7.23
CA SER A 315 -0.16 -12.85 -8.27
C SER A 315 -0.86 -13.54 -9.45
N THR A 316 -1.85 -12.88 -10.03
CA THR A 316 -2.64 -13.43 -11.13
C THR A 316 -2.42 -12.63 -12.41
N PRO A 317 -2.52 -13.28 -13.60
CA PRO A 317 -2.45 -12.58 -14.87
C PRO A 317 -3.44 -11.43 -14.93
N GLY A 318 -3.01 -10.30 -15.46
CA GLY A 318 -3.86 -9.14 -15.70
C GLY A 318 -4.56 -9.24 -17.06
N ALA A 319 -5.67 -8.55 -17.22
CA ALA A 319 -6.38 -8.46 -18.49
C ALA A 319 -7.35 -7.28 -18.59
N ALA A 320 -7.58 -6.57 -17.49
CA ALA A 320 -8.50 -5.43 -17.40
C ALA A 320 -8.00 -4.40 -16.37
N PRO A 321 -8.54 -3.17 -16.37
CA PRO A 321 -8.14 -2.11 -15.44
C PRO A 321 -8.26 -2.48 -13.97
N PHE A 322 -9.34 -3.17 -13.60
CA PHE A 322 -9.62 -3.56 -12.22
C PHE A 322 -9.47 -5.07 -12.03
N PRO A 323 -8.83 -5.53 -10.93
CA PRO A 323 -8.72 -6.95 -10.61
C PRO A 323 -10.07 -7.56 -10.21
N PRO A 324 -10.19 -8.91 -10.20
CA PRO A 324 -11.40 -9.60 -9.76
C PRO A 324 -11.88 -9.18 -8.36
N SER A 325 -10.95 -8.93 -7.44
CA SER A 325 -11.20 -8.49 -6.06
C SER A 325 -11.90 -7.13 -5.94
N ALA A 326 -11.86 -6.30 -6.98
CA ALA A 326 -12.56 -5.02 -7.01
C ALA A 326 -14.09 -5.16 -7.09
N ASN A 327 -14.62 -6.36 -7.37
CA ASN A 327 -16.06 -6.64 -7.53
C ASN A 327 -16.77 -5.80 -8.62
N LEU A 328 -16.03 -5.40 -9.65
CA LEU A 328 -16.53 -4.55 -10.75
C LEU A 328 -16.78 -5.33 -12.05
N GLY A 329 -17.22 -6.59 -11.93
CA GLY A 329 -17.66 -7.40 -13.06
C GLY A 329 -16.54 -7.92 -13.97
N TYR A 330 -15.35 -8.13 -13.45
CA TYR A 330 -14.17 -8.61 -14.19
C TYR A 330 -14.46 -9.83 -15.10
N ASP A 331 -15.17 -10.84 -14.57
CA ASP A 331 -15.44 -12.09 -15.30
C ASP A 331 -16.33 -11.87 -16.54
N ALA A 332 -17.14 -10.82 -16.52
CA ALA A 332 -18.04 -10.49 -17.62
C ALA A 332 -17.40 -9.55 -18.68
N ILE A 333 -16.15 -9.13 -18.51
CA ILE A 333 -15.42 -8.36 -19.52
C ILE A 333 -15.04 -9.29 -20.66
N ALA A 334 -15.48 -8.96 -21.87
CA ALA A 334 -15.15 -9.69 -23.09
C ALA A 334 -13.80 -9.24 -23.68
N ASN A 335 -13.28 -10.01 -24.64
CA ASN A 335 -12.09 -9.67 -25.44
C ASN A 335 -10.83 -9.36 -24.62
N LYS A 336 -10.74 -9.88 -23.39
CA LYS A 336 -9.54 -9.73 -22.58
C LYS A 336 -8.32 -10.26 -23.37
N PRO A 337 -7.22 -9.51 -23.45
CA PRO A 337 -6.04 -9.96 -24.18
C PRO A 337 -5.51 -11.27 -23.55
N MET A 338 -5.15 -12.19 -24.43
CA MET A 338 -4.49 -13.45 -24.06
C MET A 338 -3.24 -13.60 -24.92
N THR A 339 -2.24 -14.27 -24.40
CA THR A 339 -1.03 -14.59 -25.14
C THR A 339 -1.36 -15.42 -26.37
N ASP A 340 -1.13 -14.86 -27.55
CA ASP A 340 -1.30 -15.50 -28.86
C ASP A 340 -0.38 -14.85 -29.89
N VAL A 341 0.86 -15.33 -29.96
CA VAL A 341 1.89 -14.79 -30.86
C VAL A 341 1.51 -14.99 -32.34
N ALA A 342 0.76 -16.07 -32.67
CA ALA A 342 0.32 -16.29 -34.05
C ALA A 342 -0.72 -15.26 -34.47
N LYS A 343 -1.64 -14.90 -33.57
CA LYS A 343 -2.61 -13.84 -33.80
C LYS A 343 -1.92 -12.47 -33.94
N ALA A 344 -0.90 -12.19 -33.12
CA ALA A 344 -0.11 -10.97 -33.23
C ALA A 344 0.58 -10.85 -34.60
N ASP A 345 1.16 -11.95 -35.11
CA ASP A 345 1.77 -12.00 -36.44
C ASP A 345 0.74 -11.71 -37.56
N GLN A 346 -0.45 -12.28 -37.46
CA GLN A 346 -1.55 -12.01 -38.40
C GLN A 346 -1.98 -10.54 -38.38
N ILE A 347 -2.13 -9.94 -37.18
CA ILE A 347 -2.54 -8.54 -37.00
C ILE A 347 -1.49 -7.62 -37.65
N LEU A 348 -0.20 -7.79 -37.33
CA LEU A 348 0.86 -6.96 -37.89
C LEU A 348 0.97 -7.10 -39.41
N THR A 349 0.85 -8.32 -39.92
CA THR A 349 0.85 -8.57 -41.39
C THR A 349 -0.32 -7.87 -42.08
N GLN A 350 -1.54 -7.95 -41.51
CA GLN A 350 -2.70 -7.24 -42.04
C GLN A 350 -2.59 -5.73 -41.96
N ALA A 351 -1.89 -5.21 -40.92
CA ALA A 351 -1.57 -3.80 -40.76
C ALA A 351 -0.44 -3.31 -41.71
N GLY A 352 0.10 -4.20 -42.55
CA GLY A 352 1.11 -3.89 -43.58
C GLY A 352 2.54 -3.98 -43.10
N TYR A 353 2.81 -4.58 -41.94
CA TYR A 353 4.17 -4.86 -41.48
C TYR A 353 4.70 -6.15 -42.11
N VAL A 354 5.96 -6.14 -42.53
CA VAL A 354 6.66 -7.29 -43.12
C VAL A 354 7.96 -7.53 -42.36
N LYS A 355 8.31 -8.79 -42.09
CA LYS A 355 9.59 -9.11 -41.48
C LYS A 355 10.73 -8.90 -42.47
N ASN A 356 11.72 -8.09 -42.10
CA ASN A 356 12.94 -7.86 -42.86
C ASN A 356 13.90 -9.06 -42.78
N ALA A 357 15.06 -8.96 -43.41
CA ALA A 357 16.10 -10.01 -43.41
C ALA A 357 16.60 -10.42 -42.01
N ASN A 358 16.45 -9.54 -41.02
CA ASN A 358 16.80 -9.79 -39.61
C ASN A 358 15.63 -10.37 -38.78
N GLY A 359 14.50 -10.63 -39.42
CA GLY A 359 13.29 -11.12 -38.76
C GLY A 359 12.50 -10.05 -37.99
N MET A 360 12.84 -8.77 -38.16
CA MET A 360 12.17 -7.65 -37.49
C MET A 360 11.04 -7.09 -38.36
N TYR A 361 9.90 -6.78 -37.75
CA TYR A 361 8.80 -6.13 -38.45
C TYR A 361 9.19 -4.73 -38.92
N ALA A 362 8.87 -4.41 -40.13
CA ALA A 362 9.08 -3.10 -40.75
C ALA A 362 7.88 -2.73 -41.63
N LYS A 363 7.56 -1.43 -41.68
CA LYS A 363 6.55 -0.85 -42.57
C LYS A 363 7.14 0.42 -43.17
N ASP A 364 7.01 0.61 -44.48
CA ASP A 364 7.57 1.76 -45.22
C ASP A 364 9.10 1.96 -44.98
N GLY A 365 9.84 0.86 -44.85
CA GLY A 365 11.28 0.85 -44.61
C GLY A 365 11.71 1.18 -43.18
N LYS A 366 10.78 1.41 -42.25
CA LYS A 366 11.08 1.71 -40.85
C LYS A 366 10.75 0.48 -39.97
N GLU A 367 11.74 0.03 -39.19
CA GLU A 367 11.53 -1.06 -38.22
C GLU A 367 10.57 -0.64 -37.10
N LEU A 368 9.72 -1.59 -36.67
CA LEU A 368 8.89 -1.42 -35.49
C LEU A 368 9.74 -1.53 -34.23
N ALA A 369 9.89 -0.42 -33.55
CA ALA A 369 10.67 -0.32 -32.33
C ALA A 369 9.84 0.34 -31.22
N ILE A 370 10.00 -0.15 -29.98
CA ILE A 370 9.25 0.27 -28.80
C ILE A 370 10.24 0.61 -27.67
N THR A 371 10.04 1.75 -27.03
CA THR A 371 10.76 2.15 -25.81
C THR A 371 9.87 1.93 -24.60
N ILE A 372 10.31 1.11 -23.63
CA ILE A 372 9.62 0.88 -22.35
C ILE A 372 10.33 1.67 -21.27
N ALA A 373 9.67 2.66 -20.70
CA ALA A 373 10.16 3.43 -19.55
C ALA A 373 9.79 2.71 -18.25
N ILE A 374 10.79 2.45 -17.42
CA ILE A 374 10.68 1.67 -16.18
C ILE A 374 11.47 2.34 -15.05
N TRP A 375 11.10 2.06 -13.80
CA TRP A 375 11.86 2.46 -12.62
C TRP A 375 12.06 1.28 -11.65
N GLY A 376 12.66 1.54 -10.52
CA GLY A 376 12.94 0.50 -9.52
C GLY A 376 14.24 -0.25 -9.77
N LYS A 377 14.56 -1.15 -8.85
CA LYS A 377 15.83 -1.91 -8.86
C LYS A 377 15.69 -3.24 -9.61
N ASP A 378 14.53 -3.88 -9.51
CA ASP A 378 14.23 -5.15 -10.18
C ASP A 378 13.61 -4.86 -11.55
N THR A 379 14.33 -5.23 -12.59
CA THR A 379 13.94 -5.05 -14.01
C THR A 379 13.56 -6.36 -14.69
N SER A 380 13.63 -7.48 -13.98
CA SER A 380 13.45 -8.84 -14.52
C SER A 380 12.16 -9.03 -15.33
N LEU A 381 11.05 -8.46 -14.84
CA LEU A 381 9.76 -8.50 -15.53
C LEU A 381 9.83 -7.83 -16.92
N TYR A 382 10.47 -6.69 -17.00
CA TYR A 382 10.54 -5.90 -18.24
C TYR A 382 11.61 -6.43 -19.20
N GLU A 383 12.65 -7.07 -18.68
CA GLU A 383 13.63 -7.79 -19.46
C GLU A 383 13.00 -9.01 -20.15
N GLU A 384 12.09 -9.72 -19.46
CA GLU A 384 11.31 -10.80 -20.08
C GLU A 384 10.39 -10.27 -21.17
N ILE A 385 9.63 -9.18 -20.92
CA ILE A 385 8.81 -8.53 -21.96
C ILE A 385 9.65 -8.10 -23.16
N GLN A 386 10.84 -7.53 -22.94
CA GLN A 386 11.76 -7.17 -24.00
C GLN A 386 12.17 -8.38 -24.85
N GLN A 387 12.46 -9.52 -24.20
CA GLN A 387 12.84 -10.75 -24.91
C GLN A 387 11.67 -11.33 -25.70
N GLU A 388 10.45 -11.35 -25.14
CA GLU A 388 9.25 -11.84 -25.82
C GLU A 388 8.95 -11.01 -27.08
N LEU A 389 8.94 -9.69 -26.97
CA LEU A 389 8.72 -8.78 -28.09
C LEU A 389 9.81 -8.90 -29.16
N LYS A 390 11.07 -8.97 -28.73
CA LYS A 390 12.22 -9.16 -29.65
C LYS A 390 12.15 -10.49 -30.38
N LYS A 391 11.80 -11.58 -29.70
CA LYS A 391 11.61 -12.91 -30.29
C LYS A 391 10.47 -12.90 -31.31
N ALA A 392 9.43 -12.13 -31.10
CA ALA A 392 8.33 -11.95 -32.05
C ALA A 392 8.72 -11.11 -33.28
N GLY A 393 9.79 -10.29 -33.19
CA GLY A 393 10.27 -9.43 -34.25
C GLY A 393 10.03 -7.94 -34.04
N ILE A 394 9.87 -7.49 -32.78
CA ILE A 394 9.74 -6.07 -32.41
C ILE A 394 10.99 -5.64 -31.63
N ALA A 395 11.65 -4.59 -32.07
CA ALA A 395 12.80 -4.04 -31.36
C ALA A 395 12.35 -3.35 -30.06
N VAL A 396 13.05 -3.59 -28.93
CA VAL A 396 12.68 -2.98 -27.64
C VAL A 396 13.90 -2.40 -26.94
N THR A 397 13.75 -1.16 -26.48
CA THR A 397 14.70 -0.47 -25.61
C THR A 397 14.08 -0.28 -24.21
N LEU A 398 14.80 -0.67 -23.16
CA LEU A 398 14.43 -0.34 -21.78
C LEU A 398 15.08 0.99 -21.40
N LYS A 399 14.25 1.98 -21.03
CA LYS A 399 14.68 3.29 -20.54
C LYS A 399 14.46 3.36 -19.05
N LYS A 400 15.55 3.37 -18.28
CA LYS A 400 15.46 3.44 -16.82
C LYS A 400 15.28 4.88 -16.34
N LEU A 401 14.23 5.12 -15.57
CA LEU A 401 13.93 6.36 -14.90
C LEU A 401 14.50 6.37 -13.47
N GLN A 402 14.75 7.56 -12.93
CA GLN A 402 15.24 7.73 -11.57
C GLN A 402 14.12 7.60 -10.52
N SER A 403 12.91 8.05 -10.88
CA SER A 403 11.72 7.96 -10.02
C SER A 403 10.45 7.82 -10.86
N PRO A 404 9.32 7.37 -10.26
CA PRO A 404 8.02 7.37 -10.92
C PRO A 404 7.56 8.74 -11.41
N ASP A 405 7.95 9.81 -10.71
CA ASP A 405 7.53 11.18 -11.02
C ASP A 405 8.20 11.74 -12.29
N GLU A 406 9.34 11.17 -12.67
CA GLU A 406 10.02 11.54 -13.91
C GLU A 406 9.16 11.28 -15.16
N VAL A 407 8.21 10.34 -15.08
CA VAL A 407 7.25 10.07 -16.17
C VAL A 407 6.44 11.29 -16.54
N ASP A 408 6.03 12.08 -15.54
CA ASP A 408 5.21 13.28 -15.76
C ASP A 408 6.00 14.37 -16.53
N THR A 409 7.33 14.26 -16.57
CA THR A 409 8.24 15.20 -17.25
C THR A 409 8.83 14.68 -18.55
N LEU A 410 8.67 13.37 -18.86
CA LEU A 410 9.23 12.76 -20.07
C LEU A 410 8.68 13.32 -21.37
N GLY A 411 7.44 13.84 -21.35
CA GLY A 411 6.71 14.15 -22.58
C GLY A 411 6.38 12.90 -23.40
N THR A 412 5.55 13.06 -24.42
CA THR A 412 5.08 11.95 -25.26
C THR A 412 6.14 11.34 -26.19
N ASP A 413 7.26 12.02 -26.40
CA ASP A 413 8.37 11.50 -27.23
C ASP A 413 9.36 10.66 -26.41
N GLY A 414 9.18 10.59 -25.10
CA GLY A 414 10.12 9.94 -24.19
C GLY A 414 9.92 8.45 -23.98
N PHE A 415 8.78 7.88 -24.40
CA PHE A 415 8.41 6.48 -24.22
C PHE A 415 7.31 6.06 -25.19
N ASP A 416 7.18 4.74 -25.42
CA ASP A 416 6.03 4.11 -26.05
C ASP A 416 5.18 3.37 -25.04
N LEU A 417 5.82 2.70 -24.09
CA LEU A 417 5.22 2.06 -22.94
C LEU A 417 5.83 2.63 -21.65
N VAL A 418 5.02 2.82 -20.62
CA VAL A 418 5.53 3.22 -19.31
C VAL A 418 4.88 2.43 -18.18
N GLU A 419 5.72 1.95 -17.28
CA GLU A 419 5.32 1.22 -16.08
C GLU A 419 4.40 2.04 -15.19
N ARG A 420 3.35 1.40 -14.66
CA ARG A 420 2.53 1.91 -13.56
C ARG A 420 2.15 0.75 -12.62
N ASN A 421 2.28 1.00 -11.33
CA ASN A 421 1.88 0.07 -10.27
C ASN A 421 0.91 0.80 -9.34
N VAL A 422 -0.39 0.62 -9.57
CA VAL A 422 -1.46 1.49 -9.03
C VAL A 422 -2.45 0.69 -8.19
N VAL A 423 -2.83 1.24 -7.03
CA VAL A 423 -4.00 0.77 -6.26
C VAL A 423 -5.25 1.33 -6.93
N THR A 424 -6.02 0.50 -7.62
CA THR A 424 -7.14 0.95 -8.45
C THR A 424 -8.39 1.29 -7.64
N MET A 425 -8.50 0.73 -6.44
CA MET A 425 -9.66 0.86 -5.54
C MET A 425 -9.22 1.28 -4.14
N SER A 426 -8.33 2.27 -4.03
CA SER A 426 -7.78 2.72 -2.74
C SER A 426 -8.83 3.15 -1.73
N THR A 427 -9.91 3.75 -2.20
CA THR A 427 -11.07 4.19 -1.40
C THR A 427 -12.34 3.42 -1.73
N ASN A 428 -12.21 2.18 -2.25
CA ASN A 428 -13.33 1.35 -2.69
C ASN A 428 -14.23 2.02 -3.76
N ASP A 429 -13.63 2.82 -4.64
CA ASP A 429 -14.34 3.57 -5.68
C ASP A 429 -13.56 3.60 -7.00
N PRO A 430 -14.18 3.24 -8.14
CA PRO A 430 -13.52 3.23 -9.43
C PRO A 430 -13.27 4.64 -10.01
N TYR A 431 -14.00 5.65 -9.54
CA TYR A 431 -13.96 7.00 -10.12
C TYR A 431 -12.57 7.61 -10.07
N TRP A 432 -11.88 7.52 -8.91
CA TRP A 432 -10.54 8.08 -8.74
C TRP A 432 -9.56 7.57 -9.82
N PHE A 433 -9.51 6.25 -9.98
CA PHE A 433 -8.60 5.62 -10.93
C PHE A 433 -8.97 5.96 -12.38
N LEU A 434 -10.26 5.83 -12.74
CA LEU A 434 -10.72 6.11 -14.10
C LEU A 434 -10.52 7.58 -14.45
N SER A 435 -10.89 8.51 -13.56
CA SER A 435 -10.77 9.95 -13.81
C SER A 435 -9.32 10.42 -13.94
N LEU A 436 -8.41 9.84 -13.16
CA LEU A 436 -7.01 10.25 -13.16
C LEU A 436 -6.22 9.67 -14.33
N PHE A 437 -6.50 8.41 -14.72
CA PHE A 437 -5.69 7.67 -15.69
C PHE A 437 -6.31 7.59 -17.09
N TYR A 438 -7.63 7.82 -17.25
CA TYR A 438 -8.33 7.62 -18.53
C TYR A 438 -9.17 8.80 -18.99
N LYS A 439 -9.51 9.76 -18.12
CA LYS A 439 -10.19 10.98 -18.57
C LYS A 439 -9.29 11.72 -19.56
N THR A 440 -9.85 12.15 -20.69
CA THR A 440 -9.12 12.93 -21.69
C THR A 440 -8.50 14.18 -21.05
N GLY A 441 -7.19 14.35 -21.23
CA GLY A 441 -6.43 15.49 -20.69
C GLY A 441 -6.10 15.41 -19.18
N ALA A 442 -6.44 14.30 -18.49
CA ALA A 442 -6.04 14.11 -17.10
C ALA A 442 -4.52 13.96 -16.95
N LYS A 443 -3.97 14.47 -15.84
CA LYS A 443 -2.51 14.56 -15.60
C LYS A 443 -1.80 13.20 -15.71
N SER A 444 -2.38 12.14 -15.15
CA SER A 444 -1.78 10.79 -15.18
C SER A 444 -2.16 9.99 -16.42
N ASN A 445 -2.95 10.56 -17.33
CA ASN A 445 -3.20 10.01 -18.66
C ASN A 445 -2.05 10.37 -19.61
N VAL A 446 -0.83 10.01 -19.21
CA VAL A 446 0.43 10.39 -19.90
C VAL A 446 0.56 9.81 -21.31
N GLY A 447 -0.19 8.76 -21.62
CA GLY A 447 -0.23 8.13 -22.95
C GLY A 447 -1.17 8.81 -23.95
N GLY A 448 -1.94 9.80 -23.52
CA GLY A 448 -2.84 10.55 -24.40
C GLY A 448 -4.07 9.76 -24.87
N TYR A 449 -4.48 8.70 -24.13
CA TYR A 449 -5.74 8.01 -24.42
C TYR A 449 -6.91 8.99 -24.43
N SER A 450 -7.81 8.87 -25.40
CA SER A 450 -9.00 9.71 -25.50
C SER A 450 -10.15 8.93 -26.12
N ASN A 451 -11.26 8.83 -25.39
CA ASN A 451 -12.49 8.23 -25.87
C ASN A 451 -13.70 8.96 -25.24
N PRO A 452 -14.54 9.65 -26.05
CA PRO A 452 -15.68 10.40 -25.52
C PRO A 452 -16.70 9.57 -24.74
N GLN A 453 -16.83 8.27 -25.05
CA GLN A 453 -17.74 7.37 -24.30
C GLN A 453 -17.19 7.07 -22.91
N VAL A 454 -15.88 6.85 -22.78
CA VAL A 454 -15.21 6.67 -21.48
C VAL A 454 -15.30 7.94 -20.67
N ASP A 455 -15.08 9.12 -21.30
CA ASP A 455 -15.23 10.41 -20.64
C ASP A 455 -16.64 10.61 -20.09
N ALA A 456 -17.67 10.29 -20.87
CA ALA A 456 -19.06 10.38 -20.44
C ALA A 456 -19.38 9.43 -19.26
N LEU A 457 -18.86 8.19 -19.28
CA LEU A 457 -19.04 7.23 -18.19
C LEU A 457 -18.32 7.71 -16.91
N ILE A 458 -17.14 8.31 -17.02
CA ILE A 458 -16.42 8.90 -15.87
C ILE A 458 -17.23 10.07 -15.30
N ASP A 459 -17.79 10.94 -16.14
CA ASP A 459 -18.65 12.04 -15.70
C ASP A 459 -19.91 11.53 -15.01
N GLN A 460 -20.55 10.49 -15.56
CA GLN A 460 -21.70 9.84 -14.94
C GLN A 460 -21.33 9.24 -13.56
N LEU A 461 -20.17 8.56 -13.41
CA LEU A 461 -19.69 8.06 -12.12
C LEU A 461 -19.59 9.17 -11.06
N SER A 462 -19.19 10.37 -11.45
CA SER A 462 -19.01 11.50 -10.53
C SER A 462 -20.31 11.91 -9.83
N VAL A 463 -21.45 11.66 -10.48
CA VAL A 463 -22.79 12.09 -10.02
C VAL A 463 -23.73 10.93 -9.72
N THR A 464 -23.24 9.69 -9.75
CA THR A 464 -24.00 8.48 -9.41
C THR A 464 -23.70 8.08 -7.96
N PHE A 465 -24.75 7.83 -7.16
CA PHE A 465 -24.65 7.54 -5.71
C PHE A 465 -24.87 6.07 -5.38
N ASP A 466 -25.71 5.37 -6.14
CA ASP A 466 -25.99 3.93 -5.94
C ASP A 466 -24.76 3.07 -6.31
N GLN A 467 -24.31 2.22 -5.40
CA GLN A 467 -23.09 1.43 -5.60
C GLN A 467 -23.21 0.37 -6.71
N ASN A 468 -24.40 -0.17 -6.94
CA ASN A 468 -24.61 -1.16 -8.01
C ASN A 468 -24.60 -0.48 -9.38
N GLU A 469 -25.19 0.72 -9.45
CA GLU A 469 -25.15 1.53 -10.66
C GLU A 469 -23.71 1.97 -10.97
N ARG A 470 -22.94 2.41 -9.96
CA ARG A 470 -21.50 2.73 -10.08
C ARG A 470 -20.70 1.53 -10.61
N SER A 471 -20.94 0.34 -10.08
CA SER A 471 -20.31 -0.90 -10.58
C SER A 471 -20.67 -1.17 -12.05
N THR A 472 -21.90 -0.92 -12.44
CA THR A 472 -22.37 -1.08 -13.83
C THR A 472 -21.66 -0.11 -14.78
N ILE A 473 -21.56 1.15 -14.41
CA ILE A 473 -20.85 2.19 -15.18
C ILE A 473 -19.36 1.84 -15.30
N ALA A 474 -18.72 1.45 -14.19
CA ALA A 474 -17.32 1.05 -14.19
C ALA A 474 -17.05 -0.16 -15.08
N LYS A 475 -17.96 -1.15 -15.09
CA LYS A 475 -17.88 -2.30 -15.98
C LYS A 475 -17.97 -1.88 -17.45
N GLN A 476 -18.86 -0.95 -17.81
CA GLN A 476 -18.97 -0.44 -19.17
C GLN A 476 -17.68 0.29 -19.59
N ALA A 477 -17.13 1.14 -18.71
CA ALA A 477 -15.85 1.81 -18.97
C ALA A 477 -14.70 0.80 -19.15
N GLN A 478 -14.62 -0.23 -18.30
CA GLN A 478 -13.61 -1.29 -18.44
C GLN A 478 -13.71 -2.02 -19.79
N GLN A 479 -14.93 -2.34 -20.23
CA GLN A 479 -15.12 -3.03 -21.51
C GLN A 479 -14.57 -2.19 -22.66
N ILE A 480 -14.86 -0.89 -22.69
CA ILE A 480 -14.34 0.00 -23.74
C ILE A 480 -12.81 0.09 -23.67
N LEU A 481 -12.24 0.23 -22.46
CA LEU A 481 -10.79 0.28 -22.30
C LEU A 481 -10.08 -0.99 -22.77
N VAL A 482 -10.68 -2.16 -22.56
CA VAL A 482 -10.17 -3.44 -23.06
C VAL A 482 -10.33 -3.52 -24.57
N ASP A 483 -11.50 -3.18 -25.12
CA ASP A 483 -11.76 -3.20 -26.56
C ASP A 483 -10.88 -2.23 -27.34
N ASP A 484 -10.52 -1.09 -26.75
CA ASP A 484 -9.61 -0.10 -27.34
C ASP A 484 -8.13 -0.48 -27.19
N VAL A 485 -7.83 -1.54 -26.42
CA VAL A 485 -6.46 -1.86 -26.00
C VAL A 485 -5.78 -0.59 -25.46
N ALA A 486 -6.46 0.05 -24.49
CA ALA A 486 -6.02 1.34 -23.94
C ALA A 486 -4.64 1.23 -23.26
N ASP A 487 -4.40 0.12 -22.55
CA ASP A 487 -3.15 -0.18 -21.86
C ASP A 487 -2.92 -1.70 -21.80
N ILE A 488 -1.74 -2.14 -21.39
CA ILE A 488 -1.45 -3.54 -21.06
C ILE A 488 -1.54 -3.71 -19.54
N TYR A 489 -2.54 -4.47 -19.09
CA TYR A 489 -2.71 -4.84 -17.69
C TYR A 489 -1.94 -6.14 -17.46
N LEU A 490 -0.70 -6.04 -16.96
CA LEU A 490 0.23 -7.17 -16.89
C LEU A 490 -0.20 -8.22 -15.88
N LEU A 491 -0.48 -7.79 -14.66
CA LEU A 491 -0.83 -8.70 -13.56
C LEU A 491 -1.47 -7.94 -12.39
N TYR A 492 -2.10 -8.70 -11.50
CA TYR A 492 -2.63 -8.23 -10.23
C TYR A 492 -1.80 -8.84 -9.09
N PRO A 493 -0.99 -8.02 -8.38
CA PRO A 493 -0.25 -8.50 -7.22
C PRO A 493 -1.21 -8.91 -6.10
N SER A 494 -0.89 -10.00 -5.41
CA SER A 494 -1.62 -10.36 -4.19
C SER A 494 -1.25 -9.46 -3.03
N ALA A 495 -2.19 -9.29 -2.10
CA ALA A 495 -1.90 -8.78 -0.77
C ALA A 495 -1.46 -9.95 0.12
N THR A 496 -0.27 -9.85 0.72
CA THR A 496 0.34 -10.91 1.52
C THR A 496 0.63 -10.42 2.92
N VAL A 497 0.23 -11.21 3.92
CA VAL A 497 0.67 -11.08 5.31
C VAL A 497 1.30 -12.41 5.73
N VAL A 498 2.48 -12.35 6.31
CA VAL A 498 3.15 -13.53 6.91
C VAL A 498 3.36 -13.25 8.40
N SER A 499 3.03 -14.23 9.23
CA SER A 499 3.14 -14.10 10.67
C SER A 499 3.64 -15.40 11.32
N THR A 500 4.14 -15.30 12.55
CA THR A 500 4.33 -16.48 13.40
C THR A 500 2.97 -17.10 13.73
N THR A 501 2.92 -18.40 14.04
CA THR A 501 1.67 -19.11 14.42
C THR A 501 1.04 -18.60 15.71
N LYS A 502 1.79 -17.82 16.51
CA LYS A 502 1.31 -17.15 17.73
C LYS A 502 0.38 -15.97 17.44
N VAL A 503 0.55 -15.31 16.30
CA VAL A 503 -0.28 -14.17 15.89
C VAL A 503 -1.67 -14.67 15.49
N LYS A 504 -2.70 -13.99 16.01
CA LYS A 504 -4.11 -14.28 15.71
C LYS A 504 -4.83 -12.98 15.31
N ASN A 505 -5.83 -13.11 14.47
CA ASN A 505 -6.75 -12.03 14.10
C ASN A 505 -6.06 -10.80 13.50
N VAL A 506 -4.94 -10.98 12.81
CA VAL A 506 -4.37 -9.97 11.93
C VAL A 506 -4.92 -10.23 10.53
N PRO A 507 -5.81 -9.37 10.02
CA PRO A 507 -6.45 -9.59 8.73
C PRO A 507 -5.48 -9.35 7.57
N VAL A 508 -5.68 -10.10 6.48
CA VAL A 508 -5.20 -9.67 5.18
C VAL A 508 -6.28 -8.83 4.52
N HIS A 509 -5.92 -7.67 4.00
CA HIS A 509 -6.85 -6.75 3.37
C HIS A 509 -6.44 -6.49 1.91
N PRO A 510 -7.39 -6.42 0.93
CA PRO A 510 -7.07 -6.08 -0.45
C PRO A 510 -6.39 -4.72 -0.61
N ILE A 511 -6.71 -3.79 0.28
CA ILE A 511 -6.09 -2.47 0.40
C ILE A 511 -5.00 -2.56 1.47
N ASP A 512 -3.76 -2.27 1.13
CA ASP A 512 -2.57 -2.57 1.94
C ASP A 512 -2.30 -1.60 3.12
N TYR A 513 -3.17 -0.63 3.38
CA TYR A 513 -3.08 0.25 4.54
C TYR A 513 -4.03 -0.13 5.70
N TYR A 514 -4.53 -1.37 5.73
CA TYR A 514 -5.19 -1.96 6.89
C TYR A 514 -4.41 -3.19 7.36
N LEU A 515 -4.02 -3.25 8.61
CA LEU A 515 -3.30 -4.39 9.18
C LEU A 515 -3.72 -4.68 10.62
N LEU A 516 -3.47 -3.73 11.55
CA LEU A 516 -3.82 -3.93 12.96
C LEU A 516 -5.24 -3.47 13.24
N THR A 517 -5.98 -4.30 13.98
CA THR A 517 -7.32 -4.01 14.47
C THR A 517 -7.39 -4.23 15.99
N LYS A 518 -8.50 -3.84 16.62
CA LYS A 518 -8.73 -4.13 18.03
C LYS A 518 -8.68 -5.62 18.38
N ASP A 519 -8.99 -6.49 17.41
CA ASP A 519 -9.05 -7.94 17.59
C ASP A 519 -7.71 -8.65 17.37
N SER A 520 -6.69 -7.93 16.84
CA SER A 520 -5.33 -8.44 16.67
C SER A 520 -4.76 -8.85 18.01
N THR A 521 -4.19 -10.08 18.11
CA THR A 521 -3.65 -10.60 19.37
C THR A 521 -2.50 -11.57 19.15
N ILE A 522 -1.76 -11.89 20.21
CA ILE A 522 -0.67 -12.85 20.22
C ILE A 522 -0.79 -13.79 21.42
N GLU A 523 -0.46 -15.10 21.22
CA GLU A 523 -0.49 -16.17 22.24
C GLU A 523 0.89 -16.37 22.87
#